data_792927de10aba8fe1cfbd6cfaf4cad73
#
_entry.id   792927de10aba8fe1cfbd6cfaf4cad73
#
_cell.length_a   1.000
_cell.length_b   1.000
_cell.length_c   1.000
_cell.angle_alpha   90.00
_cell.angle_beta   90.00
_cell.angle_gamma   90.00
#
_symmetry.space_group_name_H-M   'P 1'
#
loop_
_entity.id
_entity.type
_entity.pdbx_description
1 polymer ?
#
loop_
_entity_poly.entity_id
_entity_poly.type
_entity_poly.pdbx_seq_one_letter_code
_entity_poly.pdbx_strand_id
1 'polypeptide(L)'
;MIKHATFTTAFLLISLAGCAEAEAGALAETTVAEVPVSSAQSMPNILVYKTPSCGCCNGWIEHLQAAGFSVEGRNLRDLMSIKRDAGVPVGLSSCHTALVGGYVVEGH
;
A
#
# COMPACT_ATOMS: atom_id res chain seq x y z
N MET A 1 -69.90 21.83 2.81
CA MET A 1 -70.82 20.82 3.33
C MET A 1 -70.01 19.75 4.03
N ILE A 2 -70.23 19.71 5.27
CA ILE A 2 -69.70 18.94 6.35
C ILE A 2 -70.05 17.46 6.20
N LYS A 3 -69.13 16.56 6.44
CA LYS A 3 -69.48 15.29 7.12
C LYS A 3 -68.29 14.75 7.90
N HIS A 4 -68.43 14.90 9.17
CA HIS A 4 -67.68 14.24 10.23
C HIS A 4 -67.92 12.73 10.22
N ALA A 5 -66.89 11.95 10.37
CA ALA A 5 -67.05 10.58 10.80
C ALA A 5 -66.03 10.34 11.93
N THR A 6 -66.57 10.47 13.10
CA THR A 6 -66.01 9.98 14.35
C THR A 6 -65.92 8.47 14.30
N PHE A 7 -64.75 7.93 14.63
CA PHE A 7 -64.66 6.52 15.00
C PHE A 7 -64.01 6.38 16.36
N THR A 8 -64.77 5.78 17.16
CA THR A 8 -64.72 5.59 18.62
C THR A 8 -63.72 4.49 18.98
N THR A 9 -62.90 4.83 19.93
CA THR A 9 -62.39 4.03 21.06
C THR A 9 -62.49 2.50 21.01
N ALA A 10 -61.33 1.84 21.13
CA ALA A 10 -61.25 0.60 21.91
C ALA A 10 -59.90 0.53 22.61
N PHE A 11 -59.94 0.78 23.86
CA PHE A 11 -58.89 0.59 24.86
C PHE A 11 -58.81 -0.92 25.14
N LEU A 12 -57.68 -1.54 24.83
CA LEU A 12 -57.42 -2.89 25.31
C LEU A 12 -56.09 -2.88 26.09
N LEU A 13 -56.22 -2.80 27.36
CA LEU A 13 -55.17 -3.03 28.34
C LEU A 13 -54.83 -4.52 28.34
N ILE A 14 -53.64 -4.88 27.94
CA ILE A 14 -53.07 -6.17 28.25
C ILE A 14 -51.81 -5.92 29.06
N SER A 15 -51.98 -6.06 30.38
CA SER A 15 -50.88 -6.24 31.30
C SER A 15 -50.39 -7.68 31.19
N LEU A 16 -49.12 -7.85 30.80
CA LEU A 16 -48.43 -9.10 31.14
C LEU A 16 -47.04 -8.75 31.63
N ALA A 17 -46.90 -8.94 32.91
CA ALA A 17 -45.62 -9.10 33.56
C ALA A 17 -44.92 -10.35 32.96
N GLY A 18 -43.73 -10.18 32.46
CA GLY A 18 -42.90 -11.27 31.98
C GLY A 18 -41.46 -10.96 32.29
N CYS A 19 -40.93 -11.76 33.14
CA CYS A 19 -39.61 -11.90 33.71
C CYS A 19 -38.46 -11.35 32.91
N ALA A 20 -37.57 -10.66 33.62
CA ALA A 20 -36.20 -10.43 33.29
C ALA A 20 -35.44 -11.75 33.20
N GLU A 21 -34.99 -12.10 32.03
CA GLU A 21 -33.85 -12.98 31.88
C GLU A 21 -32.75 -12.17 31.18
N ALA A 22 -31.80 -11.78 32.01
CA ALA A 22 -30.55 -11.23 31.55
C ALA A 22 -29.71 -12.39 30.98
N GLU A 23 -29.86 -12.66 29.72
CA GLU A 23 -28.86 -13.43 29.02
C GLU A 23 -27.66 -12.52 28.79
N ALA A 24 -26.66 -12.73 29.61
CA ALA A 24 -25.31 -12.26 29.35
C ALA A 24 -24.86 -12.89 28.04
N GLY A 25 -25.09 -12.17 26.93
CA GLY A 25 -24.47 -12.46 25.65
C GLY A 25 -22.96 -12.41 25.84
N ALA A 26 -22.36 -13.58 25.89
CA ALA A 26 -20.92 -13.73 25.80
C ALA A 26 -20.47 -12.96 24.55
N LEU A 27 -19.79 -11.85 24.79
CA LEU A 27 -19.00 -11.20 23.78
C LEU A 27 -18.00 -12.26 23.31
N ALA A 28 -18.26 -12.87 22.17
CA ALA A 28 -17.25 -13.63 21.47
C ALA A 28 -16.13 -12.64 21.19
N GLU A 29 -15.08 -12.69 21.99
CA GLU A 29 -13.81 -12.13 21.65
C GLU A 29 -13.40 -12.77 20.32
N THR A 30 -13.66 -12.04 19.26
CA THR A 30 -13.02 -12.34 17.99
C THR A 30 -11.55 -12.14 18.23
N THR A 31 -10.88 -13.22 18.58
CA THR A 31 -9.41 -13.28 18.54
C THR A 31 -9.07 -12.99 17.08
N VAL A 32 -8.73 -11.74 16.82
CA VAL A 32 -8.06 -11.36 15.57
C VAL A 32 -6.79 -12.18 15.64
N ALA A 33 -6.73 -13.25 14.84
CA ALA A 33 -5.52 -13.99 14.66
C ALA A 33 -4.48 -12.96 14.19
N GLU A 34 -3.56 -12.68 15.09
CA GLU A 34 -2.38 -11.87 14.81
C GLU A 34 -1.68 -12.58 13.67
N VAL A 35 -1.89 -12.08 12.44
CA VAL A 35 -1.13 -12.52 11.28
C VAL A 35 0.31 -12.23 11.67
N PRO A 36 1.18 -13.21 11.79
CA PRO A 36 2.58 -12.93 12.08
C PRO A 36 3.04 -12.03 10.94
N VAL A 37 3.38 -10.78 11.25
CA VAL A 37 4.11 -9.89 10.34
C VAL A 37 5.51 -10.49 10.29
N SER A 38 5.58 -11.58 9.52
CA SER A 38 6.80 -12.33 9.33
C SER A 38 7.75 -11.49 8.50
N SER A 39 8.90 -11.36 9.06
CA SER A 39 10.17 -10.97 8.45
C SER A 39 10.23 -9.52 8.00
N ALA A 40 11.14 -8.79 8.61
CA ALA A 40 11.83 -7.69 7.98
C ALA A 40 12.25 -8.15 6.58
N GLN A 41 11.42 -7.88 5.59
CA GLN A 41 11.79 -8.09 4.20
C GLN A 41 12.97 -7.18 3.96
N SER A 42 14.16 -7.76 3.83
CA SER A 42 15.35 -7.02 3.43
C SER A 42 14.99 -6.25 2.16
N MET A 43 15.21 -4.94 2.17
CA MET A 43 14.95 -4.12 0.99
C MET A 43 15.71 -4.70 -0.19
N PRO A 44 15.09 -4.74 -1.39
CA PRO A 44 15.73 -5.33 -2.56
C PRO A 44 17.02 -4.57 -2.89
N ASN A 45 18.03 -5.28 -3.37
CA ASN A 45 19.23 -4.66 -3.89
C ASN A 45 18.92 -3.86 -5.16
N ILE A 46 19.49 -2.65 -5.26
CA ILE A 46 19.32 -1.76 -6.39
C ILE A 46 20.63 -1.75 -7.20
N LEU A 47 20.54 -2.09 -8.47
CA LEU A 47 21.66 -2.05 -9.39
C LEU A 47 21.51 -0.85 -10.32
N VAL A 48 22.43 0.12 -10.25
CA VAL A 48 22.37 1.38 -11.00
C VAL A 48 23.45 1.43 -12.06
N TYR A 49 23.06 1.41 -13.32
CA TYR A 49 23.93 1.66 -14.46
C TYR A 49 23.96 3.15 -14.78
N LYS A 50 25.14 3.74 -14.82
CA LYS A 50 25.35 5.17 -15.08
C LYS A 50 26.65 5.44 -15.81
N THR A 51 26.81 6.64 -16.35
CA THR A 51 28.11 7.06 -16.87
C THR A 51 29.05 7.49 -15.73
N PRO A 52 30.37 7.33 -15.90
CA PRO A 52 31.33 7.72 -14.86
C PRO A 52 31.23 9.20 -14.46
N SER A 53 30.87 10.07 -15.40
CA SER A 53 30.78 11.52 -15.21
C SER A 53 29.45 12.00 -14.64
N CYS A 54 28.48 11.11 -14.38
CA CYS A 54 27.17 11.49 -13.87
C CYS A 54 27.23 11.80 -12.38
N GLY A 55 27.45 13.06 -12.02
CA GLY A 55 27.53 13.51 -10.62
C GLY A 55 26.19 13.41 -9.91
N CYS A 56 25.09 13.80 -10.56
CA CYS A 56 23.74 13.68 -9.97
C CYS A 56 23.37 12.23 -9.67
N CYS A 57 23.80 11.27 -10.52
CA CYS A 57 23.58 9.85 -10.27
C CYS A 57 24.33 9.36 -9.02
N ASN A 58 25.53 9.88 -8.75
CA ASN A 58 26.27 9.56 -7.54
C ASN A 58 25.50 10.06 -6.30
N GLY A 59 25.05 11.32 -6.30
CA GLY A 59 24.25 11.88 -5.22
C GLY A 59 22.96 11.10 -4.96
N TRP A 60 22.30 10.63 -6.03
CA TRP A 60 21.11 9.80 -5.88
C TRP A 60 21.44 8.43 -5.25
N ILE A 61 22.52 7.78 -5.65
CA ILE A 61 23.00 6.53 -5.03
C ILE A 61 23.29 6.74 -3.55
N GLU A 62 24.00 7.81 -3.19
CA GLU A 62 24.28 8.15 -1.79
C GLU A 62 23.02 8.38 -0.98
N HIS A 63 22.03 9.05 -1.58
CA HIS A 63 20.73 9.27 -0.95
C HIS A 63 19.99 7.96 -0.66
N LEU A 64 19.96 7.04 -1.62
CA LEU A 64 19.35 5.72 -1.43
C LEU A 64 20.07 4.89 -0.36
N GLN A 65 21.40 4.94 -0.33
CA GLN A 65 22.20 4.25 0.68
C GLN A 65 21.94 4.84 2.08
N ALA A 66 21.85 6.17 2.20
CA ALA A 66 21.49 6.84 3.44
C ALA A 66 20.07 6.47 3.92
N ALA A 67 19.16 6.18 2.99
CA ALA A 67 17.81 5.68 3.28
C ALA A 67 17.76 4.18 3.63
N GLY A 68 18.92 3.49 3.63
CA GLY A 68 19.04 2.09 4.04
C GLY A 68 18.93 1.07 2.91
N PHE A 69 18.89 1.50 1.65
CA PHE A 69 18.91 0.58 0.51
C PHE A 69 20.32 0.03 0.26
N SER A 70 20.40 -1.23 -0.13
CA SER A 70 21.62 -1.81 -0.69
C SER A 70 21.71 -1.39 -2.18
N VAL A 71 22.72 -0.59 -2.54
CA VAL A 71 22.86 -0.04 -3.89
C VAL A 71 24.22 -0.34 -4.47
N GLU A 72 24.24 -0.94 -5.65
CA GLU A 72 25.45 -1.17 -6.46
C GLU A 72 25.46 -0.24 -7.67
N GLY A 73 26.43 0.64 -7.78
CA GLY A 73 26.64 1.50 -8.95
C GLY A 73 27.61 0.88 -9.96
N ARG A 74 27.20 0.78 -11.23
CA ARG A 74 28.04 0.33 -12.33
C ARG A 74 28.25 1.41 -13.37
N ASN A 75 29.50 1.76 -13.60
CA ASN A 75 29.87 2.75 -14.60
C ASN A 75 29.99 2.11 -15.98
N LEU A 76 29.23 2.61 -16.94
CA LEU A 76 29.32 2.24 -18.34
C LEU A 76 29.52 3.49 -19.20
N ARG A 77 30.30 3.37 -20.26
CA ARG A 77 30.51 4.49 -21.22
C ARG A 77 29.27 4.72 -22.08
N ASP A 78 28.56 3.65 -22.37
CA ASP A 78 27.32 3.66 -23.15
C ASP A 78 26.23 2.89 -22.40
N LEU A 79 25.09 3.52 -22.19
CA LEU A 79 23.92 2.95 -21.52
C LEU A 79 22.87 2.43 -22.49
N MET A 80 23.03 2.65 -23.80
CA MET A 80 21.97 2.35 -24.77
C MET A 80 21.66 0.86 -24.87
N SER A 81 22.69 0.00 -24.72
CA SER A 81 22.48 -1.45 -24.69
C SER A 81 21.63 -1.87 -23.50
N ILE A 82 22.00 -1.42 -22.29
CA ILE A 82 21.25 -1.73 -21.04
C ILE A 82 19.82 -1.21 -21.11
N LYS A 83 19.62 0.02 -21.61
CA LYS A 83 18.28 0.62 -21.74
C LYS A 83 17.40 -0.19 -22.69
N ARG A 84 17.94 -0.59 -23.83
CA ARG A 84 17.23 -1.41 -24.80
C ARG A 84 16.88 -2.79 -24.23
N ASP A 85 17.84 -3.44 -23.57
CA ASP A 85 17.65 -4.77 -22.96
C ASP A 85 16.65 -4.73 -21.80
N ALA A 86 16.61 -3.60 -21.08
CA ALA A 86 15.63 -3.33 -20.03
C ALA A 86 14.26 -2.83 -20.56
N GLY A 87 14.11 -2.69 -21.87
CA GLY A 87 12.86 -2.24 -22.49
C GLY A 87 12.52 -0.76 -22.29
N VAL A 88 13.53 0.08 -22.03
CA VAL A 88 13.32 1.52 -21.82
C VAL A 88 13.02 2.22 -23.15
N PRO A 89 11.86 2.87 -23.32
CA PRO A 89 11.56 3.66 -24.49
C PRO A 89 12.53 4.84 -24.62
N VAL A 90 12.96 5.16 -25.85
CA VAL A 90 13.91 6.24 -26.11
C VAL A 90 13.48 7.57 -25.48
N GLY A 91 12.19 7.89 -25.55
CA GLY A 91 11.63 9.13 -25.01
C GLY A 91 11.59 9.20 -23.47
N LEU A 92 11.85 8.08 -22.78
CA LEU A 92 11.92 8.01 -21.32
C LEU A 92 13.34 7.81 -20.80
N SER A 93 14.32 7.74 -21.68
CA SER A 93 15.72 7.55 -21.31
C SER A 93 16.26 8.72 -20.48
N SER A 94 16.92 8.40 -19.39
CA SER A 94 17.60 9.37 -18.51
C SER A 94 19.11 9.13 -18.45
N CYS A 95 19.80 9.76 -17.50
CA CYS A 95 21.25 9.63 -17.33
C CYS A 95 21.69 8.34 -16.62
N HIS A 96 20.74 7.54 -16.11
CA HIS A 96 20.99 6.22 -15.51
C HIS A 96 19.83 5.28 -15.79
N THR A 97 20.04 4.00 -15.53
CA THR A 97 19.02 2.95 -15.50
C THR A 97 19.23 2.15 -14.23
N ALA A 98 18.23 2.06 -13.38
CA ALA A 98 18.29 1.25 -12.17
C ALA A 98 17.39 0.03 -12.29
N LEU A 99 17.86 -1.10 -11.79
CA LEU A 99 17.12 -2.35 -11.71
C LEU A 99 16.88 -2.68 -10.24
N VAL A 100 15.63 -2.89 -9.86
CA VAL A 100 15.25 -3.19 -8.48
C VAL A 100 14.02 -4.09 -8.43
N GLY A 101 14.12 -5.26 -7.80
CA GLY A 101 12.98 -6.16 -7.60
C GLY A 101 12.20 -6.52 -8.88
N GLY A 102 12.88 -6.57 -10.04
CA GLY A 102 12.26 -6.82 -11.35
C GLY A 102 11.70 -5.57 -12.05
N TYR A 103 11.81 -4.40 -11.43
CA TYR A 103 11.41 -3.12 -12.01
C TYR A 103 12.61 -2.39 -12.62
N VAL A 104 12.32 -1.53 -13.60
CA VAL A 104 13.28 -0.62 -14.23
C VAL A 104 12.90 0.81 -13.82
N VAL A 105 13.87 1.55 -13.31
CA VAL A 105 13.70 2.95 -12.88
C VAL A 105 14.63 3.84 -13.72
N GLU A 106 14.06 4.83 -14.39
CA GLU A 106 14.73 5.82 -15.19
C GLU A 106 14.57 7.21 -14.57
N GLY A 107 15.67 7.89 -14.29
CA GLY A 107 15.64 9.20 -13.66
C GLY A 107 15.38 9.17 -12.14
N HIS A 108 15.33 10.38 -11.54
CA HIS A 108 15.12 10.61 -10.11
C HIS A 108 14.58 12.02 -9.86
#